data_6ea69f2d94bba573f7a15d3b8e056f7f
#
_entry.id   6ea69f2d94bba573f7a15d3b8e056f7f
#
_cell.length_a   1.000
_cell.length_b   1.000
_cell.length_c   1.000
_cell.angle_alpha   90.00
_cell.angle_beta   90.00
_cell.angle_gamma   90.00
#
_symmetry.space_group_name_H-M   'P 1'
#
loop_
_entity.id
_entity.type
_entity.pdbx_description
1 polymer ?
#
loop_
_entity_poly.entity_id
_entity_poly.type
_entity_poly.pdbx_seq_one_letter_code
_entity_poly.pdbx_strand_id
1 'polypeptide(L)'
;MNESLRENIIFAWHKKEAARKLSDISYNEAAASYCEDNSGRASVNDAAELFHEMTDSSLSHDGISTEFAHFCREFASVVKLNFDDDSDETTSDISPRIAYLRNSFSDKAYNAFSKSFKFVTAVYFSGFEEPCEEVYSERCSHAMIPVYNSHDGILMSLYKLLLKYDLKIVSACNIGMGDESAMRYALTAKSLPTGMDKRYVDLSVVLSDSKNIGALLHSLEILGAVTVLINSFPLDYTDERRGLILQLDMKSASIDALRLFLEGSRVSHDIIGNYDIL
;
A
#
# COMPACT_ATOMS: atom_id res chain seq x y z
N MET A 1 -17.91 28.58 25.30
CA MET A 1 -17.48 27.29 25.90
C MET A 1 -17.03 27.60 27.31
N ASN A 2 -17.59 26.93 28.33
CA ASN A 2 -17.28 27.18 29.74
C ASN A 2 -15.78 26.83 29.99
N GLU A 3 -15.07 27.70 30.73
CA GLU A 3 -13.63 27.60 31.01
C GLU A 3 -13.29 26.22 31.67
N SER A 4 -14.11 25.82 32.63
CA SER A 4 -14.02 24.48 33.26
C SER A 4 -14.15 23.32 32.31
N LEU A 5 -14.99 23.40 31.26
CA LEU A 5 -15.12 22.38 30.24
C LEU A 5 -13.87 22.29 29.37
N ARG A 6 -13.29 23.43 29.03
CA ARG A 6 -12.03 23.52 28.28
C ARG A 6 -10.86 22.89 29.03
N GLU A 7 -10.72 23.19 30.32
CA GLU A 7 -9.70 22.62 31.20
C GLU A 7 -9.86 21.09 31.32
N ASN A 8 -11.08 20.60 31.49
CA ASN A 8 -11.35 19.15 31.56
C ASN A 8 -11.02 18.44 30.25
N ILE A 9 -11.31 19.04 29.08
CA ILE A 9 -10.96 18.48 27.77
C ILE A 9 -9.43 18.41 27.61
N ILE A 10 -8.72 19.48 27.96
CA ILE A 10 -7.24 19.55 27.89
C ILE A 10 -6.62 18.50 28.81
N PHE A 11 -7.13 18.37 30.05
CA PHE A 11 -6.66 17.36 31.00
C PHE A 11 -6.89 15.93 30.49
N ALA A 12 -8.09 15.66 29.99
CA ALA A 12 -8.43 14.33 29.42
C ALA A 12 -7.54 14.00 28.21
N TRP A 13 -7.26 15.00 27.37
CA TRP A 13 -6.35 14.85 26.23
C TRP A 13 -4.92 14.51 26.67
N HIS A 14 -4.36 15.26 27.64
CA HIS A 14 -3.04 14.99 28.18
C HIS A 14 -2.93 13.62 28.83
N LYS A 15 -3.99 13.18 29.57
CA LYS A 15 -4.03 11.84 30.15
C LYS A 15 -4.03 10.74 29.09
N LYS A 16 -4.81 10.91 28.02
CA LYS A 16 -4.84 9.98 26.89
C LYS A 16 -3.49 9.91 26.17
N GLU A 17 -2.87 11.06 25.93
CA GLU A 17 -1.57 11.14 25.28
C GLU A 17 -0.45 10.49 26.12
N ALA A 18 -0.48 10.67 27.44
CA ALA A 18 0.46 10.01 28.34
C ALA A 18 0.27 8.50 28.37
N ALA A 19 -0.98 8.01 28.38
CA ALA A 19 -1.28 6.58 28.33
C ALA A 19 -0.79 5.97 27.00
N ARG A 20 -0.98 6.65 25.88
CA ARG A 20 -0.49 6.20 24.57
C ARG A 20 1.03 6.08 24.55
N LYS A 21 1.76 7.09 25.04
CA LYS A 21 3.22 7.05 25.11
C LYS A 21 3.75 5.91 25.97
N LEU A 22 3.05 5.57 27.06
CA LEU A 22 3.40 4.41 27.89
C LEU A 22 3.17 3.10 27.13
N SER A 23 2.10 2.98 26.36
CA SER A 23 1.85 1.81 25.50
C SER A 23 2.91 1.67 24.43
N ASP A 24 3.27 2.75 23.74
CA ASP A 24 4.33 2.74 22.72
C ASP A 24 5.68 2.29 23.31
N ILE A 25 6.03 2.72 24.54
CA ILE A 25 7.23 2.27 25.24
C ILE A 25 7.15 0.75 25.55
N SER A 26 6.02 0.29 26.07
CA SER A 26 5.82 -1.14 26.38
C SER A 26 5.89 -2.02 25.13
N TYR A 27 5.35 -1.57 23.99
CA TYR A 27 5.44 -2.29 22.74
C TYR A 27 6.88 -2.36 22.21
N ASN A 28 7.62 -1.28 22.33
CA ASN A 28 9.02 -1.23 21.92
C ASN A 28 9.90 -2.14 22.80
N GLU A 29 9.70 -2.15 24.14
CA GLU A 29 10.39 -3.04 25.07
C GLU A 29 10.06 -4.50 24.78
N ALA A 30 8.81 -4.85 24.51
CA ALA A 30 8.40 -6.20 24.14
C ALA A 30 9.02 -6.65 22.80
N ALA A 31 9.07 -5.77 21.81
CA ALA A 31 9.72 -6.02 20.53
C ALA A 31 11.22 -6.26 20.71
N ALA A 32 11.89 -5.46 21.55
CA ALA A 32 13.31 -5.62 21.85
C ALA A 32 13.61 -6.97 22.55
N SER A 33 12.81 -7.34 23.56
CA SER A 33 12.92 -8.64 24.24
C SER A 33 12.69 -9.80 23.26
N TYR A 34 11.65 -9.71 22.42
CA TYR A 34 11.38 -10.72 21.39
C TYR A 34 12.56 -10.87 20.43
N CYS A 35 13.18 -9.75 20.04
CA CYS A 35 14.33 -9.72 19.14
C CYS A 35 15.53 -10.46 19.71
N GLU A 36 15.80 -10.28 21.01
CA GLU A 36 16.89 -10.97 21.73
C GLU A 36 16.67 -12.49 21.76
N ASP A 37 15.42 -12.94 22.03
CA ASP A 37 15.07 -14.34 22.17
C ASP A 37 14.97 -15.10 20.82
N ASN A 38 14.62 -14.41 19.72
CA ASN A 38 14.26 -15.02 18.43
C ASN A 38 15.19 -14.62 17.26
N SER A 39 16.43 -14.24 17.54
CA SER A 39 17.40 -13.86 16.50
C SER A 39 16.95 -12.68 15.61
N GLY A 40 16.09 -11.83 16.13
CA GLY A 40 15.63 -10.61 15.47
C GLY A 40 14.66 -10.79 14.31
N ARG A 41 14.01 -11.95 14.21
CA ARG A 41 13.03 -12.25 13.13
C ARG A 41 11.72 -12.75 13.72
N ALA A 42 10.61 -12.37 13.09
CA ALA A 42 9.26 -12.81 13.44
C ALA A 42 8.41 -13.05 12.19
N SER A 43 7.46 -13.98 12.29
CA SER A 43 6.35 -14.05 11.36
C SER A 43 5.20 -13.11 11.80
N VAL A 44 4.24 -12.90 10.92
CA VAL A 44 3.01 -12.13 11.25
C VAL A 44 2.24 -12.78 12.40
N ASN A 45 2.19 -14.11 12.43
CA ASN A 45 1.49 -14.85 13.49
C ASN A 45 2.18 -14.66 14.85
N ASP A 46 3.50 -14.73 14.91
CA ASP A 46 4.26 -14.51 16.14
C ASP A 46 4.01 -13.11 16.71
N ALA A 47 4.01 -12.10 15.85
CA ALA A 47 3.73 -10.72 16.24
C ALA A 47 2.27 -10.54 16.74
N ALA A 48 1.31 -11.19 16.09
CA ALA A 48 -0.10 -11.14 16.51
C ALA A 48 -0.30 -11.86 17.86
N GLU A 49 0.34 -13.00 18.09
CA GLU A 49 0.30 -13.73 19.37
C GLU A 49 0.88 -12.86 20.50
N LEU A 50 2.05 -12.25 20.29
CA LEU A 50 2.66 -11.37 21.27
C LEU A 50 1.75 -10.18 21.62
N PHE A 51 1.11 -9.56 20.63
CA PHE A 51 0.15 -8.50 20.87
C PHE A 51 -1.05 -8.96 21.72
N HIS A 52 -1.57 -10.17 21.45
CA HIS A 52 -2.67 -10.76 22.25
C HIS A 52 -2.25 -11.02 23.69
N GLU A 53 -1.06 -11.56 23.91
CA GLU A 53 -0.52 -11.78 25.26
C GLU A 53 -0.41 -10.48 26.05
N MET A 54 0.05 -9.39 25.39
CA MET A 54 0.23 -8.10 26.04
C MET A 54 -1.10 -7.39 26.37
N THR A 55 -2.13 -7.58 25.56
CA THR A 55 -3.37 -6.78 25.65
C THR A 55 -4.56 -7.55 26.23
N ASP A 56 -4.42 -8.87 26.44
CA ASP A 56 -5.53 -9.76 26.81
C ASP A 56 -6.77 -9.56 25.90
N SER A 57 -6.55 -9.07 24.70
CA SER A 57 -7.58 -8.75 23.72
C SER A 57 -7.53 -9.75 22.56
N SER A 58 -8.64 -10.48 22.36
CA SER A 58 -8.83 -11.17 21.08
C SER A 58 -9.11 -10.11 20.02
N LEU A 59 -8.25 -10.00 18.99
CA LEU A 59 -8.61 -9.26 17.78
C LEU A 59 -9.93 -9.83 17.26
N SER A 60 -11.00 -9.06 17.33
CA SER A 60 -12.29 -9.48 16.79
C SER A 60 -12.13 -9.77 15.31
N HIS A 61 -12.85 -10.72 14.76
CA HIS A 61 -12.73 -11.20 13.36
C HIS A 61 -12.81 -10.10 12.29
N ASP A 62 -13.26 -8.89 12.63
CA ASP A 62 -13.37 -7.71 11.76
C ASP A 62 -12.67 -6.49 12.38
N GLY A 63 -11.64 -6.69 13.19
CA GLY A 63 -11.11 -5.65 14.07
C GLY A 63 -9.93 -4.88 13.52
N ILE A 64 -10.21 -3.85 12.71
CA ILE A 64 -9.25 -2.77 12.51
C ILE A 64 -9.06 -2.06 13.86
N SER A 65 -7.94 -2.36 14.54
CA SER A 65 -7.62 -1.82 15.86
C SER A 65 -6.51 -0.76 15.74
N THR A 66 -6.78 0.43 16.25
CA THR A 66 -5.76 1.49 16.34
C THR A 66 -4.63 1.12 17.32
N GLU A 67 -4.93 0.33 18.35
CA GLU A 67 -3.93 -0.17 19.30
C GLU A 67 -2.98 -1.15 18.61
N PHE A 68 -3.51 -2.04 17.76
CA PHE A 68 -2.69 -2.93 16.96
C PHE A 68 -1.83 -2.17 15.94
N ALA A 69 -2.33 -1.07 15.35
CA ALA A 69 -1.52 -0.22 14.49
C ALA A 69 -0.32 0.42 15.22
N HIS A 70 -0.51 0.87 16.47
CA HIS A 70 0.58 1.34 17.32
C HIS A 70 1.62 0.25 17.58
N PHE A 71 1.17 -0.95 17.96
CA PHE A 71 2.03 -2.11 18.15
C PHE A 71 2.83 -2.42 16.87
N CYS A 72 2.18 -2.53 15.72
CA CYS A 72 2.83 -2.84 14.44
C CYS A 72 3.92 -1.84 14.08
N ARG A 73 3.68 -0.54 14.31
CA ARG A 73 4.67 0.51 14.07
C ARG A 73 5.92 0.32 14.93
N GLU A 74 5.75 0.12 16.24
CA GLU A 74 6.87 -0.04 17.16
C GLU A 74 7.59 -1.37 16.92
N PHE A 75 6.84 -2.46 16.74
CA PHE A 75 7.38 -3.80 16.52
C PHE A 75 8.23 -3.89 15.24
N ALA A 76 7.71 -3.42 14.10
CA ALA A 76 8.42 -3.44 12.83
C ALA A 76 9.63 -2.48 12.79
N SER A 77 9.75 -1.55 13.74
CA SER A 77 10.94 -0.71 13.87
C SER A 77 12.15 -1.43 14.46
N VAL A 78 11.93 -2.54 15.16
CA VAL A 78 12.94 -3.31 15.90
C VAL A 78 13.15 -4.71 15.33
N VAL A 79 12.06 -5.39 14.95
CA VAL A 79 12.05 -6.78 14.51
C VAL A 79 11.92 -6.87 13.00
N LYS A 80 12.78 -7.68 12.36
CA LYS A 80 12.67 -7.97 10.94
C LYS A 80 11.56 -8.99 10.71
N LEU A 81 10.57 -8.61 9.91
CA LEU A 81 9.45 -9.48 9.59
C LEU A 81 9.77 -10.40 8.40
N ASN A 82 9.31 -11.64 8.47
CA ASN A 82 9.31 -12.60 7.37
C ASN A 82 7.87 -12.73 6.87
N PHE A 83 7.67 -12.45 5.61
CA PHE A 83 6.39 -12.63 4.94
C PHE A 83 6.47 -13.84 4.01
N ASP A 84 5.42 -14.65 3.95
CA ASP A 84 5.40 -15.90 3.17
C ASP A 84 5.51 -15.67 1.65
N ASP A 85 5.26 -14.44 1.20
CA ASP A 85 5.28 -14.03 -0.20
C ASP A 85 6.65 -13.54 -0.71
N ASP A 86 7.70 -13.61 0.09
CA ASP A 86 9.07 -13.26 -0.34
C ASP A 86 9.60 -14.34 -1.32
N SER A 87 8.86 -14.54 -2.43
CA SER A 87 9.26 -15.44 -3.51
C SER A 87 10.46 -14.87 -4.26
N ASP A 88 11.43 -15.73 -4.50
CA ASP A 88 12.65 -15.47 -5.26
C ASP A 88 12.41 -14.63 -6.52
N GLU A 89 13.22 -13.59 -6.69
CA GLU A 89 13.32 -12.85 -7.94
C GLU A 89 13.65 -13.84 -9.07
N THR A 90 12.65 -14.25 -9.83
CA THR A 90 12.89 -14.83 -11.13
C THR A 90 13.35 -13.71 -12.06
N THR A 91 14.66 -13.45 -12.08
CA THR A 91 15.29 -12.65 -13.12
C THR A 91 15.09 -13.39 -14.44
N SER A 92 14.04 -13.01 -15.16
CA SER A 92 13.87 -13.52 -16.54
C SER A 92 14.99 -12.92 -17.39
N ASP A 93 15.76 -13.78 -18.07
CA ASP A 93 16.81 -13.43 -19.05
C ASP A 93 16.25 -12.70 -20.30
N ILE A 94 15.00 -12.25 -20.26
CA ILE A 94 14.32 -11.61 -21.38
C ILE A 94 14.69 -10.12 -21.39
N SER A 95 15.17 -9.63 -22.54
CA SER A 95 15.37 -8.18 -22.73
C SER A 95 14.09 -7.42 -22.39
N PRO A 96 14.17 -6.39 -21.55
CA PRO A 96 12.97 -5.66 -21.09
C PRO A 96 12.12 -5.15 -22.26
N ARG A 97 10.83 -5.43 -22.23
CA ARG A 97 9.85 -4.99 -23.23
C ARG A 97 8.71 -4.29 -22.50
N ILE A 98 8.39 -3.04 -22.95
CA ILE A 98 7.27 -2.27 -22.42
C ILE A 98 6.14 -2.25 -23.43
N ALA A 99 5.00 -2.85 -23.08
CA ALA A 99 3.77 -2.87 -23.85
C ALA A 99 2.91 -1.63 -23.50
N TYR A 100 2.41 -0.91 -24.49
CA TYR A 100 1.51 0.22 -24.23
C TYR A 100 0.66 0.64 -25.45
N LEU A 101 -0.46 1.32 -25.16
CA LEU A 101 -1.26 2.01 -26.18
C LEU A 101 -0.52 3.27 -26.65
N ARG A 102 -0.17 3.34 -27.93
CA ARG A 102 0.62 4.43 -28.48
C ARG A 102 -0.21 5.70 -28.71
N ASN A 103 0.22 6.77 -28.06
CA ASN A 103 -0.20 8.14 -28.33
C ASN A 103 0.88 9.14 -27.87
N SER A 104 0.71 10.44 -28.14
CA SER A 104 1.72 11.45 -27.81
C SER A 104 2.07 11.57 -26.32
N PHE A 105 1.13 11.26 -25.42
CA PHE A 105 1.35 11.30 -23.96
C PHE A 105 2.04 10.04 -23.49
N SER A 106 1.60 8.87 -23.97
CA SER A 106 2.24 7.60 -23.64
C SER A 106 3.67 7.51 -24.20
N ASP A 107 3.96 8.09 -25.38
CA ASP A 107 5.33 8.18 -25.90
C ASP A 107 6.23 9.04 -24.98
N LYS A 108 5.70 10.12 -24.37
CA LYS A 108 6.45 10.89 -23.35
C LYS A 108 6.70 10.08 -22.09
N ALA A 109 5.69 9.33 -21.62
CA ALA A 109 5.82 8.46 -20.45
C ALA A 109 6.82 7.33 -20.72
N TYR A 110 6.77 6.68 -21.89
CA TYR A 110 7.75 5.69 -22.29
C TYR A 110 9.18 6.26 -22.27
N ASN A 111 9.39 7.49 -22.79
CA ASN A 111 10.68 8.15 -22.75
C ASN A 111 11.15 8.45 -21.32
N ALA A 112 10.26 8.66 -20.35
CA ALA A 112 10.63 8.81 -18.96
C ALA A 112 11.08 7.48 -18.36
N PHE A 113 10.29 6.42 -18.52
CA PHE A 113 10.59 5.10 -17.97
C PHE A 113 11.80 4.43 -18.63
N SER A 114 11.99 4.59 -19.95
CA SER A 114 13.08 3.98 -20.69
C SER A 114 14.48 4.35 -20.17
N LYS A 115 14.59 5.51 -19.50
CA LYS A 115 15.85 5.97 -18.88
C LYS A 115 16.31 5.08 -17.71
N SER A 116 15.39 4.34 -17.09
CA SER A 116 15.68 3.42 -15.98
C SER A 116 16.22 2.07 -16.47
N PHE A 117 16.20 1.82 -17.77
CA PHE A 117 16.66 0.58 -18.38
C PHE A 117 17.91 0.80 -19.24
N LYS A 118 18.84 -0.14 -19.18
CA LYS A 118 20.01 -0.11 -20.07
C LYS A 118 19.62 -0.32 -21.55
N PHE A 119 18.67 -1.23 -21.78
CA PHE A 119 18.04 -1.50 -23.07
C PHE A 119 16.59 -1.87 -22.83
N VAL A 120 15.66 -1.29 -23.58
CA VAL A 120 14.23 -1.61 -23.51
C VAL A 120 13.59 -1.44 -24.89
N THR A 121 12.66 -2.33 -25.22
CA THR A 121 11.93 -2.30 -26.49
C THR A 121 10.49 -1.94 -26.26
N ALA A 122 9.93 -1.03 -27.07
CA ALA A 122 8.52 -0.68 -27.08
C ALA A 122 7.69 -1.68 -27.89
N VAL A 123 6.54 -2.06 -27.36
CA VAL A 123 5.53 -2.88 -28.08
C VAL A 123 4.20 -2.12 -28.04
N TYR A 124 3.59 -1.90 -29.21
CA TYR A 124 2.44 -1.04 -29.36
C TYR A 124 1.15 -1.80 -29.51
N PHE A 125 0.09 -1.29 -28.87
CA PHE A 125 -1.26 -1.84 -28.88
C PHE A 125 -2.31 -0.76 -29.16
N SER A 126 -3.53 -1.19 -29.44
CA SER A 126 -4.67 -0.32 -29.73
C SER A 126 -5.56 -0.06 -28.51
N GLY A 127 -5.43 -0.87 -27.46
CA GLY A 127 -6.19 -0.75 -26.21
C GLY A 127 -5.27 -0.83 -24.98
N PHE A 128 -5.87 -0.70 -23.78
CA PHE A 128 -5.15 -0.80 -22.52
C PHE A 128 -5.17 -2.20 -21.92
N GLU A 129 -6.08 -3.05 -22.33
CA GLU A 129 -6.18 -4.43 -21.83
C GLU A 129 -5.08 -5.32 -22.42
N GLU A 130 -4.83 -5.19 -23.72
CA GLU A 130 -3.81 -5.98 -24.44
C GLU A 130 -2.40 -5.86 -23.81
N PRO A 131 -1.88 -4.65 -23.46
CA PRO A 131 -0.63 -4.53 -22.72
C PRO A 131 -0.59 -5.30 -21.41
N CYS A 132 -1.69 -5.31 -20.63
CA CYS A 132 -1.78 -6.04 -19.38
C CYS A 132 -1.75 -7.57 -19.62
N GLU A 133 -2.44 -8.05 -20.64
CA GLU A 133 -2.44 -9.47 -21.04
C GLU A 133 -1.05 -9.93 -21.50
N GLU A 134 -0.29 -9.07 -22.19
CA GLU A 134 1.08 -9.39 -22.62
C GLU A 134 2.04 -9.59 -21.43
N VAL A 135 1.87 -8.81 -20.37
CA VAL A 135 2.66 -8.99 -19.14
C VAL A 135 2.20 -10.22 -18.37
N TYR A 136 0.89 -10.42 -18.22
CA TYR A 136 0.33 -11.59 -17.56
C TYR A 136 0.82 -12.90 -18.22
N SER A 137 0.87 -12.92 -19.57
CA SER A 137 1.36 -14.03 -20.37
C SER A 137 2.88 -14.09 -20.53
N GLU A 138 3.64 -13.24 -19.83
CA GLU A 138 5.12 -13.18 -19.86
C GLU A 138 5.73 -12.89 -21.24
N ARG A 139 4.95 -12.37 -22.19
CA ARG A 139 5.43 -11.95 -23.51
C ARG A 139 6.10 -10.56 -23.47
N CYS A 140 5.69 -9.73 -22.51
CA CYS A 140 6.36 -8.47 -22.17
C CYS A 140 6.69 -8.44 -20.68
N SER A 141 7.80 -7.78 -20.31
CA SER A 141 8.19 -7.64 -18.91
C SER A 141 7.37 -6.58 -18.18
N HIS A 142 6.91 -5.55 -18.90
CA HIS A 142 6.18 -4.42 -18.32
C HIS A 142 5.03 -3.99 -19.23
N ALA A 143 3.95 -3.50 -18.61
CA ALA A 143 2.92 -2.70 -19.28
C ALA A 143 2.95 -1.26 -18.76
N MET A 144 2.57 -0.33 -19.61
CA MET A 144 2.45 1.07 -19.23
C MET A 144 1.03 1.55 -19.48
N ILE A 145 0.34 1.93 -18.40
CA ILE A 145 -1.05 2.39 -18.44
C ILE A 145 -1.24 3.69 -17.65
N PRO A 146 -2.18 4.58 -18.04
CA PRO A 146 -2.53 5.71 -17.20
C PRO A 146 -3.37 5.25 -16.01
N VAL A 147 -3.07 5.76 -14.82
CA VAL A 147 -3.75 5.35 -13.55
C VAL A 147 -4.46 6.51 -12.86
N TYR A 148 -4.10 7.73 -13.21
CA TYR A 148 -4.66 8.93 -12.60
C TYR A 148 -4.70 10.08 -13.60
N ASN A 149 -5.74 10.91 -13.51
CA ASN A 149 -5.91 12.15 -14.24
C ASN A 149 -6.30 13.26 -13.26
N SER A 150 -5.73 14.45 -13.39
CA SER A 150 -6.01 15.57 -12.47
C SER A 150 -7.47 16.02 -12.47
N HIS A 151 -8.26 15.74 -13.53
CA HIS A 151 -9.69 16.05 -13.59
C HIS A 151 -10.58 14.96 -12.98
N ASP A 152 -10.29 13.70 -13.29
CA ASP A 152 -11.14 12.56 -12.98
C ASP A 152 -10.67 11.79 -11.73
N GLY A 153 -9.46 12.10 -11.23
CA GLY A 153 -8.83 11.36 -10.14
C GLY A 153 -8.32 9.98 -10.57
N ILE A 154 -8.53 8.98 -9.74
CA ILE A 154 -8.14 7.59 -10.01
C ILE A 154 -8.96 7.02 -11.16
N LEU A 155 -8.28 6.46 -12.18
CA LEU A 155 -8.90 5.83 -13.34
C LEU A 155 -9.30 4.38 -13.03
N MET A 156 -10.44 4.21 -12.36
CA MET A 156 -10.91 2.91 -11.82
C MET A 156 -10.98 1.78 -12.85
N SER A 157 -11.34 2.09 -14.10
CA SER A 157 -11.38 1.10 -15.18
C SER A 157 -10.02 0.46 -15.42
N LEU A 158 -8.94 1.22 -15.24
CA LEU A 158 -7.58 0.75 -15.43
C LEU A 158 -7.02 0.04 -14.19
N TYR A 159 -7.39 0.50 -12.98
CA TYR A 159 -7.11 -0.28 -11.76
C TYR A 159 -7.78 -1.66 -11.77
N LYS A 160 -8.98 -1.77 -12.34
CA LYS A 160 -9.64 -3.07 -12.53
C LYS A 160 -8.86 -4.00 -13.46
N LEU A 161 -8.14 -3.47 -14.46
CA LEU A 161 -7.24 -4.28 -15.28
C LEU A 161 -6.04 -4.76 -14.48
N LEU A 162 -5.44 -3.91 -13.63
CA LEU A 162 -4.36 -4.32 -12.73
C LEU A 162 -4.79 -5.47 -11.83
N LEU A 163 -5.95 -5.33 -11.17
CA LEU A 163 -6.50 -6.38 -10.32
C LEU A 163 -6.85 -7.66 -11.10
N LYS A 164 -7.42 -7.52 -12.32
CA LYS A 164 -7.80 -8.67 -13.17
C LYS A 164 -6.61 -9.51 -13.58
N TYR A 165 -5.48 -8.88 -13.91
CA TYR A 165 -4.27 -9.52 -14.40
C TYR A 165 -3.18 -9.66 -13.32
N ASP A 166 -3.51 -9.33 -12.07
CA ASP A 166 -2.59 -9.35 -10.92
C ASP A 166 -1.26 -8.63 -11.20
N LEU A 167 -1.36 -7.43 -11.78
CA LEU A 167 -0.20 -6.60 -12.10
C LEU A 167 0.07 -5.60 -10.99
N LYS A 168 1.37 -5.38 -10.73
CA LYS A 168 1.87 -4.48 -9.68
C LYS A 168 2.51 -3.24 -10.30
N ILE A 169 2.22 -2.06 -9.72
CA ILE A 169 2.86 -0.80 -10.12
C ILE A 169 4.25 -0.74 -9.50
N VAL A 170 5.28 -0.66 -10.35
CA VAL A 170 6.69 -0.64 -9.95
C VAL A 170 7.34 0.72 -10.10
N SER A 171 6.75 1.60 -10.90
CA SER A 171 7.18 3.00 -11.08
C SER A 171 6.03 3.83 -11.63
N ALA A 172 6.06 5.15 -11.43
CA ALA A 172 5.10 6.07 -12.04
C ALA A 172 5.77 7.34 -12.57
N CYS A 173 5.13 8.02 -13.50
CA CYS A 173 5.53 9.37 -13.94
C CYS A 173 4.32 10.24 -14.23
N ASN A 174 4.45 11.55 -14.00
CA ASN A 174 3.44 12.53 -14.33
C ASN A 174 3.74 13.18 -15.68
N ILE A 175 2.79 13.18 -16.59
CA ILE A 175 2.88 13.81 -17.91
C ILE A 175 1.92 14.97 -17.97
N GLY A 176 2.45 16.20 -18.15
CA GLY A 176 1.63 17.40 -18.34
C GLY A 176 0.84 17.32 -19.63
N MET A 177 -0.45 17.67 -19.55
CA MET A 177 -1.40 17.66 -20.68
C MET A 177 -1.68 19.08 -21.21
N GLY A 178 -1.09 20.13 -20.64
CA GLY A 178 -1.42 21.54 -20.83
C GLY A 178 -2.36 22.03 -19.71
N ASP A 179 -2.57 23.35 -19.64
CA ASP A 179 -3.52 24.02 -18.72
C ASP A 179 -3.51 23.49 -17.26
N GLU A 180 -2.31 23.27 -16.71
CA GLU A 180 -2.07 22.74 -15.36
C GLU A 180 -2.60 21.30 -15.14
N SER A 181 -3.14 20.65 -16.17
CA SER A 181 -3.60 19.27 -16.08
C SER A 181 -2.46 18.26 -16.26
N ALA A 182 -2.54 17.14 -15.56
CA ALA A 182 -1.55 16.08 -15.63
C ALA A 182 -2.21 14.70 -15.64
N MET A 183 -1.57 13.79 -16.35
CA MET A 183 -1.89 12.36 -16.33
C MET A 183 -0.74 11.58 -15.72
N ARG A 184 -1.03 10.71 -14.76
CA ARG A 184 -0.03 9.80 -14.22
C ARG A 184 -0.08 8.48 -14.96
N TYR A 185 1.05 8.09 -15.51
CA TYR A 185 1.27 6.76 -16.07
C TYR A 185 1.98 5.89 -15.05
N ALA A 186 1.55 4.64 -14.94
CA ALA A 186 2.20 3.60 -14.18
C ALA A 186 2.94 2.64 -15.11
N LEU A 187 4.14 2.29 -14.72
CA LEU A 187 4.87 1.13 -15.25
C LEU A 187 4.52 -0.05 -14.35
N THR A 188 4.01 -1.11 -14.94
CA THR A 188 3.54 -2.28 -14.19
C THR A 188 4.31 -3.54 -14.57
N ALA A 189 4.46 -4.44 -13.61
CA ALA A 189 5.09 -5.73 -13.77
C ALA A 189 4.27 -6.82 -13.07
N LYS A 190 4.67 -8.07 -13.18
CA LYS A 190 4.00 -9.22 -12.57
C LYS A 190 4.21 -9.30 -11.05
N SER A 191 5.33 -8.79 -10.57
CA SER A 191 5.68 -8.78 -9.14
C SER A 191 6.28 -7.43 -8.72
N LEU A 192 6.19 -7.13 -7.44
CA LEU A 192 6.89 -6.00 -6.85
C LEU A 192 8.38 -6.35 -6.71
N PRO A 193 9.30 -5.38 -6.91
CA PRO A 193 10.71 -5.58 -6.60
C PRO A 193 10.88 -5.78 -5.09
N THR A 194 11.65 -6.79 -4.69
CA THR A 194 11.93 -7.10 -3.29
C THR A 194 12.84 -6.05 -2.62
N GLY A 195 12.62 -5.79 -1.34
CA GLY A 195 13.55 -5.06 -0.47
C GLY A 195 13.66 -3.55 -0.71
N MET A 196 12.71 -2.91 -1.37
CA MET A 196 12.73 -1.46 -1.59
C MET A 196 11.52 -0.78 -0.96
N ASP A 197 11.77 -0.02 0.12
CA ASP A 197 10.79 0.96 0.62
C ASP A 197 10.68 2.11 -0.40
N LYS A 198 9.53 2.17 -1.06
CA LYS A 198 9.20 3.25 -1.98
C LYS A 198 8.26 4.24 -1.32
N ARG A 199 8.24 5.46 -1.87
CA ARG A 199 7.46 6.54 -1.28
C ARG A 199 5.95 6.32 -1.36
N TYR A 200 5.46 5.70 -2.43
CA TYR A 200 4.02 5.52 -2.64
C TYR A 200 3.65 4.05 -2.64
N VAL A 201 2.53 3.76 -1.96
CA VAL A 201 1.88 2.44 -1.98
C VAL A 201 0.46 2.62 -2.47
N ASP A 202 0.08 1.85 -3.49
CA ASP A 202 -1.31 1.70 -3.89
C ASP A 202 -1.85 0.40 -3.33
N LEU A 203 -2.92 0.53 -2.55
CA LEU A 203 -3.52 -0.55 -1.78
C LEU A 203 -4.97 -0.76 -2.19
N SER A 204 -5.35 -1.99 -2.50
CA SER A 204 -6.75 -2.43 -2.57
C SER A 204 -7.15 -3.04 -1.24
N VAL A 205 -8.31 -2.64 -0.73
CA VAL A 205 -8.86 -3.18 0.53
C VAL A 205 -10.33 -3.49 0.34
N VAL A 206 -10.78 -4.63 0.86
CA VAL A 206 -12.19 -4.99 0.91
C VAL A 206 -12.66 -4.94 2.36
N LEU A 207 -13.63 -4.06 2.64
CA LEU A 207 -14.23 -3.92 3.97
C LEU A 207 -15.63 -4.53 3.99
N SER A 208 -15.89 -5.34 5.00
CA SER A 208 -17.21 -5.93 5.26
C SER A 208 -18.23 -4.89 5.72
N ASP A 209 -17.79 -3.82 6.41
CA ASP A 209 -18.62 -2.72 6.87
C ASP A 209 -17.96 -1.37 6.52
N SER A 210 -18.74 -0.49 5.90
CA SER A 210 -18.31 0.88 5.58
C SER A 210 -17.94 1.73 6.81
N LYS A 211 -18.44 1.36 8.01
CA LYS A 211 -18.06 2.02 9.28
C LYS A 211 -16.58 1.84 9.62
N ASN A 212 -15.93 0.80 9.10
CA ASN A 212 -14.53 0.52 9.36
C ASN A 212 -13.56 1.41 8.54
N ILE A 213 -14.06 2.19 7.57
CA ILE A 213 -13.21 3.08 6.76
C ILE A 213 -12.47 4.10 7.65
N GLY A 214 -13.18 4.72 8.59
CA GLY A 214 -12.59 5.69 9.52
C GLY A 214 -11.51 5.07 10.41
N ALA A 215 -11.74 3.86 10.92
CA ALA A 215 -10.77 3.12 11.72
C ALA A 215 -9.54 2.75 10.89
N LEU A 216 -9.73 2.29 9.65
CA LEU A 216 -8.63 1.99 8.73
C LEU A 216 -7.77 3.22 8.46
N LEU A 217 -8.38 4.33 8.05
CA LEU A 217 -7.64 5.56 7.75
C LEU A 217 -6.87 6.08 8.95
N HIS A 218 -7.46 6.03 10.14
CA HIS A 218 -6.79 6.44 11.37
C HIS A 218 -5.64 5.49 11.73
N SER A 219 -5.80 4.18 11.53
CA SER A 219 -4.72 3.21 11.74
C SER A 219 -3.56 3.42 10.76
N LEU A 220 -3.85 3.71 9.49
CA LEU A 220 -2.82 4.05 8.50
C LEU A 220 -2.04 5.33 8.90
N GLU A 221 -2.73 6.33 9.42
CA GLU A 221 -2.09 7.55 9.95
C GLU A 221 -1.18 7.25 11.16
N ILE A 222 -1.61 6.35 12.06
CA ILE A 222 -0.79 5.89 13.20
C ILE A 222 0.49 5.18 12.71
N LEU A 223 0.39 4.38 11.66
CA LEU A 223 1.55 3.74 11.03
C LEU A 223 2.50 4.75 10.35
N GLY A 224 2.08 6.02 10.21
CA GLY A 224 2.85 7.08 9.54
C GLY A 224 2.58 7.20 8.05
N ALA A 225 1.60 6.46 7.51
CA ALA A 225 1.18 6.56 6.12
C ALA A 225 0.11 7.64 5.95
N VAL A 226 0.27 8.50 4.95
CA VAL A 226 -0.70 9.56 4.63
C VAL A 226 -1.53 9.13 3.42
N THR A 227 -2.85 9.04 3.59
CA THR A 227 -3.75 8.77 2.47
C THR A 227 -3.83 9.99 1.55
N VAL A 228 -3.32 9.85 0.33
CA VAL A 228 -3.29 10.91 -0.70
C VAL A 228 -4.55 10.88 -1.54
N LEU A 229 -4.98 9.68 -1.92
CA LEU A 229 -6.17 9.45 -2.74
C LEU A 229 -6.95 8.26 -2.19
N ILE A 230 -8.27 8.36 -2.28
CA ILE A 230 -9.18 7.27 -1.94
C ILE A 230 -10.28 7.20 -2.99
N ASN A 231 -10.57 6.00 -3.45
CA ASN A 231 -11.72 5.73 -4.31
C ASN A 231 -12.42 4.45 -3.85
N SER A 232 -13.74 4.45 -3.84
CA SER A 232 -14.54 3.29 -3.48
C SER A 232 -15.26 2.73 -4.70
N PHE A 233 -15.38 1.41 -4.78
CA PHE A 233 -16.09 0.74 -5.86
C PHE A 233 -16.91 -0.43 -5.32
N PRO A 234 -18.08 -0.73 -5.92
CA PRO A 234 -18.84 -1.92 -5.58
C PRO A 234 -18.09 -3.16 -6.09
N LEU A 235 -18.06 -4.22 -5.26
CA LEU A 235 -17.49 -5.51 -5.65
C LEU A 235 -18.43 -6.26 -6.60
N ASP A 236 -19.72 -6.29 -6.24
CA ASP A 236 -20.82 -6.81 -7.04
C ASP A 236 -22.10 -6.01 -6.71
N TYR A 237 -23.11 -6.08 -7.58
CA TYR A 237 -24.40 -5.38 -7.38
C TYR A 237 -25.20 -5.94 -6.20
N THR A 238 -24.92 -7.17 -5.78
CA THR A 238 -25.60 -7.86 -4.68
C THR A 238 -24.81 -7.87 -3.37
N ASP A 239 -23.55 -7.40 -3.41
CA ASP A 239 -22.63 -7.42 -2.28
C ASP A 239 -22.65 -6.06 -1.56
N GLU A 240 -22.92 -6.06 -0.26
CA GLU A 240 -22.86 -4.85 0.57
C GLU A 240 -21.42 -4.42 0.87
N ARG A 241 -20.44 -5.32 0.67
CA ARG A 241 -19.03 -5.01 0.84
C ARG A 241 -18.56 -3.97 -0.19
N ARG A 242 -17.63 -3.17 0.22
CA ARG A 242 -17.01 -2.13 -0.61
C ARG A 242 -15.53 -2.40 -0.80
N GLY A 243 -15.09 -2.34 -2.06
CA GLY A 243 -13.68 -2.24 -2.39
C GLY A 243 -13.23 -0.79 -2.30
N LEU A 244 -12.03 -0.58 -1.78
CA LEU A 244 -11.34 0.71 -1.73
C LEU A 244 -10.03 0.60 -2.48
N ILE A 245 -9.69 1.62 -3.26
CA ILE A 245 -8.33 1.86 -3.72
C ILE A 245 -7.81 3.05 -2.95
N LEU A 246 -6.70 2.86 -2.27
CA LEU A 246 -6.00 3.88 -1.49
C LEU A 246 -4.63 4.11 -2.11
N GLN A 247 -4.25 5.37 -2.33
CA GLN A 247 -2.87 5.75 -2.56
C GLN A 247 -2.31 6.35 -1.28
N LEU A 248 -1.23 5.77 -0.80
CA LEU A 248 -0.55 6.15 0.45
C LEU A 248 0.79 6.80 0.13
N ASP A 249 1.11 7.92 0.80
CA ASP A 249 2.48 8.46 0.89
C ASP A 249 3.13 7.86 2.15
N MET A 250 4.15 7.02 1.95
CA MET A 250 4.85 6.23 2.97
C MET A 250 6.05 6.96 3.57
N LYS A 251 6.16 8.28 3.40
CA LYS A 251 7.33 9.08 3.81
C LYS A 251 7.83 8.80 5.24
N SER A 252 6.91 8.47 6.16
CA SER A 252 7.21 8.22 7.58
C SER A 252 6.81 6.83 8.04
N ALA A 253 6.31 5.98 7.14
CA ALA A 253 5.82 4.64 7.42
C ALA A 253 6.75 3.57 6.84
N SER A 254 6.85 2.43 7.53
CA SER A 254 7.50 1.23 7.03
C SER A 254 6.49 0.37 6.27
N ILE A 255 6.91 -0.20 5.13
CA ILE A 255 6.10 -1.16 4.39
C ILE A 255 5.84 -2.42 5.23
N ASP A 256 6.83 -2.84 6.03
CA ASP A 256 6.70 -4.00 6.92
C ASP A 256 5.65 -3.77 8.01
N ALA A 257 5.61 -2.56 8.61
CA ALA A 257 4.58 -2.20 9.58
C ALA A 257 3.18 -2.20 8.95
N LEU A 258 3.05 -1.70 7.71
CA LEU A 258 1.81 -1.72 6.96
C LEU A 258 1.35 -3.16 6.66
N ARG A 259 2.25 -4.02 6.15
CA ARG A 259 1.96 -5.43 5.87
C ARG A 259 1.55 -6.17 7.14
N LEU A 260 2.33 -6.03 8.22
CA LEU A 260 2.01 -6.64 9.51
C LEU A 260 0.60 -6.23 10.00
N PHE A 261 0.27 -4.95 9.90
CA PHE A 261 -1.04 -4.45 10.29
C PHE A 261 -2.18 -5.04 9.46
N LEU A 262 -2.02 -5.06 8.14
CA LEU A 262 -3.05 -5.55 7.22
C LEU A 262 -3.29 -7.06 7.37
N GLU A 263 -2.22 -7.84 7.41
CA GLU A 263 -2.29 -9.30 7.56
C GLU A 263 -2.78 -9.69 8.97
N GLY A 264 -2.23 -9.07 10.02
CA GLY A 264 -2.61 -9.34 11.40
C GLY A 264 -4.04 -8.91 11.72
N SER A 265 -4.54 -7.84 11.10
CA SER A 265 -5.95 -7.41 11.21
C SER A 265 -6.90 -8.27 10.39
N ARG A 266 -6.40 -9.23 9.59
CA ARG A 266 -7.17 -10.09 8.70
C ARG A 266 -8.06 -9.31 7.72
N VAL A 267 -7.65 -8.12 7.35
CA VAL A 267 -8.31 -7.31 6.34
C VAL A 267 -7.99 -7.88 4.97
N SER A 268 -9.00 -8.18 4.16
CA SER A 268 -8.78 -8.59 2.77
C SER A 268 -8.16 -7.43 2.00
N HIS A 269 -6.92 -7.60 1.56
CA HIS A 269 -6.13 -6.55 0.91
C HIS A 269 -5.25 -7.11 -0.20
N ASP A 270 -4.80 -6.20 -1.07
CA ASP A 270 -3.75 -6.46 -2.06
C ASP A 270 -2.92 -5.19 -2.25
N ILE A 271 -1.60 -5.30 -2.17
CA ILE A 271 -0.68 -4.21 -2.51
C ILE A 271 -0.54 -4.20 -4.04
N ILE A 272 -1.22 -3.23 -4.66
CA ILE A 272 -1.23 -3.07 -6.13
C ILE A 272 0.07 -2.41 -6.61
N GLY A 273 0.73 -1.62 -5.76
CA GLY A 273 1.96 -0.94 -6.14
C GLY A 273 2.79 -0.48 -4.95
N ASN A 274 4.12 -0.50 -5.14
CA ASN A 274 5.11 0.11 -4.25
C ASN A 274 6.15 0.79 -5.13
N TYR A 275 6.12 2.14 -5.22
CA TYR A 275 6.82 2.85 -6.26
C TYR A 275 7.18 4.30 -5.90
N ASP A 276 8.11 4.87 -6.69
CA ASP A 276 8.39 6.31 -6.73
C ASP A 276 7.79 6.93 -7.99
N ILE A 277 7.51 8.23 -7.93
CA ILE A 277 7.10 9.04 -9.09
C ILE A 277 8.36 9.73 -9.62
N LEU A 278 8.69 9.44 -10.90
CA LEU A 278 9.84 9.99 -11.61
C LEU A 278 9.71 11.50 -11.91
#